data_5104e8e128281daec0a622ccbf383369
#
_entry.id   5104e8e128281daec0a622ccbf383369
#
_cell.length_a   1.000
_cell.length_b   1.000
_cell.length_c   1.000
_cell.angle_alpha   90.00
_cell.angle_beta   90.00
_cell.angle_gamma   90.00
#
_symmetry.space_group_name_H-M   'P 1'
#
loop_
_entity.id
_entity.type
_entity.pdbx_description
1 polymer ?
#
loop_
_entity_poly.entity_id
_entity_poly.type
_entity_poly.pdbx_seq_one_letter_code
_entity_poly.pdbx_strand_id
1 'polypeptide(L)'
;MSSTAWGHQLDLLIRARTPLIWIRSSEEVRVETLLSQAAIRLQSQLTSWNFIDGLSGTLNDEGVGSRQPMAMLQWLQNLDPSRPTLVLAKDFHRFCDDPGVARMLRNLETSLRSTPHSLILCSGQWTPPADLDESLTLLDLPLPDADDLRQLISSIGLNSGSALDPAVLDELTQACSGLSEMRVRQVAARALARRGSIGAEDLAEVLEEKRQAIARSEVLEFCRSDSGTEAIGGHDSLKSWLQQRHRAFSEEARRFGLPLPRGVLLVGPQGTGKSLTAKAIARSWSMPLLRLDVGRLFAGLVGASEARTRDMIQLAEAMAPCVLWIDEIEKGFGGDGRSDGGTSQRVLANVLTWMAEKSSPVFVVATANGVDQLPPELLRKGRFDEIFLLDLPSESERQSILELHLKQRRPGVTLPLETVVSRCEGFSGAELEQTVIEAMHLAFAEHRELSETDLIRAASQLIPLSRTASESLAQLKEWAAGGRARQASIAGRNEA
;
A
#
# COMPACT_ATOMS: atom_id res chain seq x y z
N MET A 1 6.44 -11.72 -8.55
CA MET A 1 7.43 -12.69 -9.11
C MET A 1 8.51 -12.87 -8.07
N SER A 2 8.95 -14.10 -7.75
CA SER A 2 10.06 -14.32 -6.80
C SER A 2 11.40 -13.93 -7.42
N SER A 3 12.40 -13.64 -6.58
CA SER A 3 13.78 -13.35 -7.05
C SER A 3 14.36 -14.49 -7.88
N THR A 4 14.02 -15.73 -7.54
CA THR A 4 14.44 -16.91 -8.32
C THR A 4 13.81 -16.93 -9.71
N ALA A 5 12.50 -16.66 -9.82
CA ALA A 5 11.82 -16.61 -11.11
C ALA A 5 12.33 -15.43 -11.97
N TRP A 6 12.65 -14.30 -11.35
CA TRP A 6 13.27 -13.16 -11.99
C TRP A 6 14.66 -13.51 -12.54
N GLY A 7 15.49 -14.18 -11.76
CA GLY A 7 16.81 -14.65 -12.20
C GLY A 7 16.73 -15.58 -13.40
N HIS A 8 15.77 -16.51 -13.42
CA HIS A 8 15.52 -17.37 -14.59
C HIS A 8 15.10 -16.59 -15.84
N GLN A 9 14.25 -15.56 -15.68
CA GLN A 9 13.84 -14.72 -16.78
C GLN A 9 15.03 -13.93 -17.34
N LEU A 10 15.88 -13.37 -16.48
CA LEU A 10 17.10 -12.69 -16.88
C LEU A 10 18.04 -13.65 -17.65
N ASP A 11 18.27 -14.85 -17.14
CA ASP A 11 19.10 -15.88 -17.79
C ASP A 11 18.54 -16.24 -19.19
N LEU A 12 17.20 -16.32 -19.33
CA LEU A 12 16.55 -16.59 -20.63
C LEU A 12 16.77 -15.44 -21.63
N LEU A 13 16.61 -14.18 -21.18
CA LEU A 13 16.85 -13.00 -22.03
C LEU A 13 18.29 -12.93 -22.53
N ILE A 14 19.27 -13.20 -21.66
CA ILE A 14 20.69 -13.21 -22.03
C ILE A 14 20.98 -14.35 -23.01
N ARG A 15 20.48 -15.57 -22.77
CA ARG A 15 20.62 -16.72 -23.69
C ARG A 15 19.95 -16.48 -25.04
N ALA A 16 18.82 -15.75 -25.04
CA ALA A 16 18.12 -15.35 -26.27
C ALA A 16 18.85 -14.23 -27.02
N ARG A 17 20.01 -13.76 -26.52
CA ARG A 17 20.79 -12.67 -27.08
C ARG A 17 19.98 -11.38 -27.19
N THR A 18 19.20 -11.06 -26.15
CA THR A 18 18.47 -9.78 -26.07
C THR A 18 19.50 -8.65 -25.97
N PRO A 19 19.55 -7.74 -26.94
CA PRO A 19 20.64 -6.77 -27.02
C PRO A 19 20.58 -5.70 -25.94
N LEU A 20 19.37 -5.15 -25.72
CA LEU A 20 19.13 -4.04 -24.81
C LEU A 20 18.08 -4.47 -23.77
N ILE A 21 18.49 -4.51 -22.51
CA ILE A 21 17.63 -4.84 -21.37
C ILE A 21 17.57 -3.64 -20.45
N TRP A 22 16.37 -3.22 -20.06
CA TRP A 22 16.20 -2.21 -19.03
C TRP A 22 15.71 -2.85 -17.75
N ILE A 23 16.57 -2.90 -16.73
CA ILE A 23 16.20 -3.30 -15.38
C ILE A 23 15.70 -2.08 -14.62
N ARG A 24 14.40 -2.08 -14.32
CA ARG A 24 13.79 -1.03 -13.52
C ARG A 24 14.00 -1.31 -12.05
N SER A 25 14.96 -0.63 -11.43
CA SER A 25 15.29 -0.69 -10.01
C SER A 25 16.13 0.51 -9.59
N SER A 26 15.95 0.95 -8.35
CA SER A 26 16.85 1.89 -7.68
C SER A 26 17.95 1.20 -6.85
N GLU A 27 17.95 -0.14 -6.80
CA GLU A 27 18.89 -0.95 -6.02
C GLU A 27 20.08 -1.41 -6.88
N GLU A 28 20.90 -0.47 -7.33
CA GLU A 28 22.03 -0.76 -8.25
C GLU A 28 22.96 -1.85 -7.74
N VAL A 29 23.29 -1.85 -6.45
CA VAL A 29 24.18 -2.84 -5.83
C VAL A 29 23.59 -4.24 -5.90
N ARG A 30 22.28 -4.36 -5.67
CA ARG A 30 21.58 -5.64 -5.80
C ARG A 30 21.52 -6.10 -7.25
N VAL A 31 21.23 -5.20 -8.20
CA VAL A 31 21.27 -5.50 -9.64
C VAL A 31 22.65 -6.01 -10.05
N GLU A 32 23.72 -5.33 -9.65
CA GLU A 32 25.10 -5.72 -9.94
C GLU A 32 25.45 -7.08 -9.35
N THR A 33 25.02 -7.36 -8.12
CA THR A 33 25.20 -8.67 -7.47
C THR A 33 24.48 -9.78 -8.25
N LEU A 34 23.23 -9.57 -8.63
CA LEU A 34 22.43 -10.54 -9.39
C LEU A 34 23.00 -10.78 -10.80
N LEU A 35 23.48 -9.73 -11.45
CA LEU A 35 24.18 -9.82 -12.75
C LEU A 35 25.51 -10.54 -12.65
N SER A 36 26.27 -10.34 -11.57
CA SER A 36 27.51 -11.07 -11.30
C SER A 36 27.25 -12.57 -11.18
N GLN A 37 26.19 -12.94 -10.46
CA GLN A 37 25.76 -14.34 -10.34
C GLN A 37 25.31 -14.92 -11.68
N ALA A 38 24.56 -14.16 -12.49
CA ALA A 38 24.15 -14.57 -13.83
C ALA A 38 25.35 -14.73 -14.75
N ALA A 39 26.30 -13.79 -14.70
CA ALA A 39 27.53 -13.87 -15.49
C ALA A 39 28.34 -15.13 -15.21
N ILE A 40 28.47 -15.53 -13.92
CA ILE A 40 29.13 -16.79 -13.53
C ILE A 40 28.38 -17.99 -14.10
N ARG A 41 27.04 -18.04 -13.94
CA ARG A 41 26.20 -19.16 -14.45
C ARG A 41 26.27 -19.29 -15.97
N LEU A 42 26.37 -18.17 -16.67
CA LEU A 42 26.34 -18.07 -18.13
C LEU A 42 27.74 -18.02 -18.75
N GLN A 43 28.80 -18.13 -17.95
CA GLN A 43 30.20 -18.02 -18.39
C GLN A 43 30.46 -16.74 -19.19
N SER A 44 29.89 -15.64 -18.77
CA SER A 44 30.01 -14.31 -19.35
C SER A 44 30.89 -13.41 -18.48
N GLN A 45 31.49 -12.38 -19.07
CA GLN A 45 32.15 -11.32 -18.30
C GLN A 45 31.13 -10.26 -17.93
N LEU A 46 31.27 -9.63 -16.76
CA LEU A 46 30.48 -8.49 -16.35
C LEU A 46 31.39 -7.26 -16.26
N THR A 47 30.95 -6.19 -16.90
CA THR A 47 31.57 -4.87 -16.81
C THR A 47 30.49 -3.86 -16.45
N SER A 48 30.75 -2.97 -15.51
CA SER A 48 29.82 -1.86 -15.21
C SER A 48 30.37 -0.54 -15.73
N TRP A 49 29.44 0.36 -16.08
CA TRP A 49 29.74 1.72 -16.50
C TRP A 49 28.89 2.71 -15.69
N ASN A 50 29.52 3.79 -15.27
CA ASN A 50 28.83 5.00 -14.82
C ASN A 50 29.49 6.25 -15.44
N PHE A 51 28.75 7.35 -15.40
CA PHE A 51 29.19 8.58 -16.06
C PHE A 51 30.52 9.13 -15.48
N ILE A 52 30.76 8.98 -14.21
CA ILE A 52 31.94 9.57 -13.55
C ILE A 52 33.20 8.74 -13.78
N ASP A 53 33.11 7.44 -13.52
CA ASP A 53 34.28 6.56 -13.49
C ASP A 53 34.53 5.87 -14.83
N GLY A 54 33.56 5.87 -15.75
CA GLY A 54 33.63 5.11 -16.98
C GLY A 54 33.44 3.61 -16.76
N LEU A 55 34.08 2.77 -17.56
CA LEU A 55 34.04 1.32 -17.43
C LEU A 55 34.84 0.82 -16.24
N SER A 56 34.33 -0.18 -15.55
CA SER A 56 34.97 -0.88 -14.45
C SER A 56 34.53 -2.35 -14.42
N GLY A 57 35.34 -3.24 -13.93
CA GLY A 57 35.00 -4.67 -13.78
C GLY A 57 36.06 -5.61 -14.34
N THR A 58 35.62 -6.66 -15.06
CA THR A 58 36.47 -7.77 -15.51
C THR A 58 37.32 -7.51 -16.75
N LEU A 59 37.10 -6.40 -17.44
CA LEU A 59 37.88 -6.01 -18.64
C LEU A 59 38.95 -5.00 -18.27
N ASN A 60 40.10 -5.06 -18.97
CA ASN A 60 41.23 -4.16 -18.74
C ASN A 60 41.05 -2.76 -19.37
N ASP A 61 39.81 -2.32 -19.50
CA ASP A 61 39.43 -1.04 -20.15
C ASP A 61 38.88 -0.05 -19.10
N GLU A 62 39.43 -0.09 -17.89
CA GLU A 62 39.00 0.80 -16.80
C GLU A 62 39.11 2.29 -17.19
N GLY A 63 38.05 3.03 -16.89
CA GLY A 63 37.95 4.46 -17.19
C GLY A 63 37.52 4.81 -18.60
N VAL A 64 37.40 3.84 -19.53
CA VAL A 64 36.90 4.10 -20.90
C VAL A 64 35.47 4.63 -20.83
N GLY A 65 35.20 5.66 -21.59
CA GLY A 65 33.90 6.31 -21.64
C GLY A 65 33.55 7.16 -20.40
N SER A 66 34.54 7.48 -19.52
CA SER A 66 34.36 8.43 -18.45
C SER A 66 33.87 9.77 -19.00
N ARG A 67 32.70 10.24 -18.50
CA ARG A 67 32.00 11.46 -18.95
C ARG A 67 31.67 11.50 -20.46
N GLN A 68 31.69 10.34 -21.12
CA GLN A 68 31.47 10.22 -22.57
C GLN A 68 30.55 9.02 -22.89
N PRO A 69 29.22 9.14 -22.74
CA PRO A 69 28.31 8.05 -23.02
C PRO A 69 28.46 7.44 -24.43
N MET A 70 28.68 8.27 -25.44
CA MET A 70 28.88 7.82 -26.82
C MET A 70 30.13 6.95 -26.97
N ALA A 71 31.23 7.28 -26.26
CA ALA A 71 32.45 6.47 -26.31
C ALA A 71 32.25 5.08 -25.72
N MET A 72 31.46 4.97 -24.67
CA MET A 72 31.07 3.67 -24.09
C MET A 72 30.26 2.84 -25.08
N LEU A 73 29.29 3.43 -25.78
CA LEU A 73 28.50 2.71 -26.78
C LEU A 73 29.36 2.26 -27.98
N GLN A 74 30.32 3.09 -28.43
CA GLN A 74 31.27 2.73 -29.47
C GLN A 74 32.21 1.62 -29.01
N TRP A 75 32.68 1.65 -27.80
CA TRP A 75 33.49 0.58 -27.22
C TRP A 75 32.70 -0.75 -27.20
N LEU A 76 31.44 -0.75 -26.75
CA LEU A 76 30.55 -1.92 -26.73
C LEU A 76 30.38 -2.52 -28.15
N GLN A 77 30.23 -1.67 -29.16
CA GLN A 77 30.09 -2.11 -30.57
C GLN A 77 31.32 -2.87 -31.08
N ASN A 78 32.51 -2.57 -30.55
CA ASN A 78 33.78 -3.14 -30.96
C ASN A 78 34.29 -4.29 -30.07
N LEU A 79 33.45 -4.81 -29.15
CA LEU A 79 33.82 -5.94 -28.30
C LEU A 79 34.06 -7.21 -29.11
N ASP A 80 35.04 -8.00 -28.67
CA ASP A 80 35.38 -9.31 -29.26
C ASP A 80 34.20 -10.31 -29.09
N PRO A 81 33.56 -10.75 -30.20
CA PRO A 81 32.42 -11.67 -30.11
C PRO A 81 32.76 -13.03 -29.51
N SER A 82 34.03 -13.38 -29.35
CA SER A 82 34.43 -14.64 -28.69
C SER A 82 34.27 -14.61 -27.17
N ARG A 83 34.06 -13.43 -26.57
CA ARG A 83 33.99 -13.23 -25.11
C ARG A 83 32.62 -12.70 -24.72
N PRO A 84 31.65 -13.57 -24.34
CA PRO A 84 30.33 -13.12 -23.90
C PRO A 84 30.46 -12.08 -22.79
N THR A 85 29.85 -10.91 -23.00
CA THR A 85 29.98 -9.78 -22.08
C THR A 85 28.63 -9.14 -21.76
N LEU A 86 28.35 -8.95 -20.48
CA LEU A 86 27.25 -8.18 -19.96
C LEU A 86 27.77 -6.80 -19.54
N VAL A 87 27.17 -5.75 -20.06
CA VAL A 87 27.55 -4.37 -19.74
C VAL A 87 26.43 -3.72 -18.94
N LEU A 88 26.65 -3.46 -17.66
CA LEU A 88 25.70 -2.74 -16.79
C LEU A 88 25.97 -1.24 -16.87
N ALA A 89 25.05 -0.49 -17.46
CA ALA A 89 25.15 0.97 -17.55
C ALA A 89 24.20 1.63 -16.53
N LYS A 90 24.80 2.19 -15.46
CA LYS A 90 24.10 2.85 -14.36
C LYS A 90 23.71 4.28 -14.79
N ASP A 91 22.47 4.66 -14.49
CA ASP A 91 21.90 5.98 -14.81
C ASP A 91 22.00 6.42 -16.30
N PHE A 92 22.26 5.48 -17.21
CA PHE A 92 22.44 5.78 -18.63
C PHE A 92 21.18 6.38 -19.28
N HIS A 93 20.02 6.13 -18.71
CA HIS A 93 18.72 6.67 -19.14
C HIS A 93 18.73 8.21 -19.28
N ARG A 94 19.55 8.92 -18.49
CA ARG A 94 19.67 10.38 -18.51
C ARG A 94 20.27 10.93 -19.81
N PHE A 95 20.87 10.08 -20.62
CA PHE A 95 21.48 10.45 -21.89
C PHE A 95 20.66 10.02 -23.10
N CYS A 96 19.59 9.24 -22.89
CA CYS A 96 18.77 8.66 -23.96
C CYS A 96 17.93 9.70 -24.74
N ASP A 97 17.74 10.90 -24.20
CA ASP A 97 17.07 12.00 -24.88
C ASP A 97 17.96 12.70 -25.95
N ASP A 98 19.27 12.43 -25.92
CA ASP A 98 20.16 12.91 -26.98
C ASP A 98 19.93 12.11 -28.26
N PRO A 99 19.63 12.79 -29.41
CA PRO A 99 19.33 12.09 -30.66
C PRO A 99 20.46 11.20 -31.18
N GLY A 100 21.72 11.55 -30.89
CA GLY A 100 22.91 10.76 -31.29
C GLY A 100 22.99 9.48 -30.45
N VAL A 101 22.78 9.58 -29.13
CA VAL A 101 22.76 8.44 -28.23
C VAL A 101 21.58 7.51 -28.53
N ALA A 102 20.37 8.05 -28.72
CA ALA A 102 19.19 7.28 -29.09
C ALA A 102 19.41 6.53 -30.43
N ARG A 103 19.99 7.20 -31.42
CA ARG A 103 20.31 6.55 -32.70
C ARG A 103 21.36 5.45 -32.55
N MET A 104 22.39 5.69 -31.74
CA MET A 104 23.44 4.70 -31.49
C MET A 104 22.91 3.47 -30.78
N LEU A 105 22.01 3.62 -29.81
CA LEU A 105 21.36 2.50 -29.14
C LEU A 105 20.55 1.62 -30.11
N ARG A 106 19.82 2.23 -31.06
CA ARG A 106 19.11 1.47 -32.11
C ARG A 106 20.08 0.74 -33.07
N ASN A 107 21.20 1.34 -33.38
CA ASN A 107 22.24 0.68 -34.17
C ASN A 107 22.84 -0.52 -33.44
N LEU A 108 23.10 -0.34 -32.12
CA LEU A 108 23.59 -1.40 -31.24
C LEU A 108 22.58 -2.53 -31.09
N GLU A 109 21.29 -2.22 -30.95
CA GLU A 109 20.23 -3.23 -30.92
C GLU A 109 20.33 -4.18 -32.12
N THR A 110 20.54 -3.66 -33.32
CA THR A 110 20.68 -4.47 -34.53
C THR A 110 22.02 -5.24 -34.53
N SER A 111 23.12 -4.59 -34.22
CA SER A 111 24.45 -5.22 -34.28
C SER A 111 24.69 -6.27 -33.23
N LEU A 112 24.18 -6.05 -31.99
CA LEU A 112 24.38 -6.99 -30.88
C LEU A 112 23.55 -8.27 -31.00
N ARG A 113 22.45 -8.30 -31.78
CA ARG A 113 21.65 -9.52 -32.01
C ARG A 113 22.47 -10.72 -32.49
N SER A 114 23.55 -10.44 -33.25
CA SER A 114 24.44 -11.48 -33.76
C SER A 114 25.63 -11.80 -32.84
N THR A 115 25.76 -11.10 -31.72
CA THR A 115 26.84 -11.26 -30.72
C THR A 115 26.34 -11.82 -29.40
N PRO A 116 27.24 -12.32 -28.54
CA PRO A 116 26.87 -12.77 -27.20
C PRO A 116 26.93 -11.63 -26.16
N HIS A 117 26.76 -10.38 -26.59
CA HIS A 117 26.80 -9.22 -25.70
C HIS A 117 25.41 -8.68 -25.42
N SER A 118 25.19 -8.17 -24.21
CA SER A 118 23.97 -7.46 -23.84
C SER A 118 24.31 -6.17 -23.09
N LEU A 119 23.64 -5.07 -23.46
CA LEU A 119 23.67 -3.83 -22.70
C LEU A 119 22.48 -3.81 -21.76
N ILE A 120 22.75 -3.62 -20.47
CA ILE A 120 21.77 -3.61 -19.42
C ILE A 120 21.74 -2.21 -18.81
N LEU A 121 20.64 -1.50 -19.02
CA LEU A 121 20.39 -0.19 -18.41
C LEU A 121 19.77 -0.42 -17.02
N CYS A 122 20.32 0.19 -15.98
CA CYS A 122 19.73 0.18 -14.65
C CYS A 122 19.31 1.59 -14.27
N SER A 123 18.02 1.74 -13.97
CA SER A 123 17.45 3.00 -13.49
C SER A 123 16.16 2.74 -12.72
N GLY A 124 15.76 3.70 -11.89
CA GLY A 124 14.44 3.71 -11.25
C GLY A 124 13.32 3.97 -12.27
N GLN A 125 12.45 4.90 -11.97
CA GLN A 125 11.39 5.30 -12.90
C GLN A 125 11.97 6.09 -14.06
N TRP A 126 11.67 5.65 -15.27
CA TRP A 126 12.01 6.33 -16.51
C TRP A 126 10.94 5.99 -17.57
N THR A 127 10.64 6.91 -18.43
CA THR A 127 9.82 6.68 -19.62
C THR A 127 10.74 6.78 -20.83
N PRO A 128 11.01 5.67 -21.55
CA PRO A 128 11.85 5.71 -22.73
C PRO A 128 11.29 6.67 -23.78
N PRO A 129 12.14 7.35 -24.54
CA PRO A 129 11.71 8.02 -25.76
C PRO A 129 10.99 7.03 -26.69
N ALA A 130 9.94 7.48 -27.39
CA ALA A 130 9.13 6.62 -28.26
C ALA A 130 9.95 5.82 -29.26
N ASP A 131 11.07 6.39 -29.69
CA ASP A 131 12.02 5.77 -30.62
C ASP A 131 12.79 4.56 -30.05
N LEU A 132 12.85 4.44 -28.72
CA LEU A 132 13.59 3.38 -28.02
C LEU A 132 12.67 2.36 -27.38
N ASP A 133 11.39 2.64 -27.26
CA ASP A 133 10.43 1.81 -26.52
C ASP A 133 10.37 0.37 -27.07
N GLU A 134 10.33 0.20 -28.38
CA GLU A 134 10.34 -1.12 -29.03
C GLU A 134 11.71 -1.84 -28.96
N SER A 135 12.80 -1.08 -28.79
CA SER A 135 14.17 -1.63 -28.75
C SER A 135 14.57 -2.14 -27.36
N LEU A 136 13.89 -1.70 -26.31
CA LEU A 136 14.21 -2.02 -24.93
C LEU A 136 13.33 -3.13 -24.38
N THR A 137 13.94 -4.16 -23.82
CA THR A 137 13.21 -5.18 -23.05
C THR A 137 13.18 -4.81 -21.60
N LEU A 138 12.00 -4.46 -21.08
CA LEU A 138 11.80 -4.09 -19.67
C LEU A 138 11.79 -5.33 -18.77
N LEU A 139 12.56 -5.27 -17.70
CA LEU A 139 12.58 -6.26 -16.63
C LEU A 139 12.50 -5.57 -15.26
N ASP A 140 11.35 -5.72 -14.58
CA ASP A 140 11.15 -5.16 -13.25
C ASP A 140 11.83 -6.02 -12.19
N LEU A 141 12.76 -5.45 -11.41
CA LEU A 141 13.34 -6.14 -10.27
C LEU A 141 12.38 -6.07 -9.08
N PRO A 142 11.86 -7.20 -8.60
CA PRO A 142 11.00 -7.22 -7.42
C PRO A 142 11.80 -6.89 -6.15
N LEU A 143 11.11 -6.42 -5.12
CA LEU A 143 11.71 -6.33 -3.78
C LEU A 143 12.19 -7.71 -3.32
N PRO A 144 13.16 -7.78 -2.38
CA PRO A 144 13.64 -9.03 -1.82
C PRO A 144 12.47 -9.87 -1.28
N ASP A 145 12.42 -11.14 -1.63
CA ASP A 145 11.45 -12.07 -1.06
C ASP A 145 11.90 -12.58 0.33
N ALA A 146 11.09 -13.42 0.97
CA ALA A 146 11.38 -13.91 2.32
C ALA A 146 12.71 -14.71 2.40
N ASP A 147 13.03 -15.46 1.35
CA ASP A 147 14.27 -16.24 1.30
C ASP A 147 15.49 -15.34 1.13
N ASP A 148 15.40 -14.33 0.25
CA ASP A 148 16.44 -13.31 0.09
C ASP A 148 16.71 -12.57 1.41
N LEU A 149 15.63 -12.12 2.08
CA LEU A 149 15.73 -11.40 3.35
C LEU A 149 16.32 -12.27 4.45
N ARG A 150 15.88 -13.52 4.53
CA ARG A 150 16.42 -14.49 5.51
C ARG A 150 17.91 -14.72 5.30
N GLN A 151 18.35 -14.89 4.07
CA GLN A 151 19.77 -15.05 3.74
C GLN A 151 20.56 -13.78 4.07
N LEU A 152 20.03 -12.61 3.72
CA LEU A 152 20.64 -11.32 4.00
C LEU A 152 20.83 -11.12 5.50
N ILE A 153 19.76 -11.24 6.30
CA ILE A 153 19.79 -11.01 7.76
C ILE A 153 20.71 -12.04 8.44
N SER A 154 20.62 -13.31 8.02
CA SER A 154 21.52 -14.37 8.54
C SER A 154 22.98 -14.06 8.24
N SER A 155 23.31 -13.63 7.01
CA SER A 155 24.67 -13.27 6.62
C SER A 155 25.23 -12.10 7.42
N ILE A 156 24.39 -11.09 7.70
CA ILE A 156 24.78 -9.94 8.52
C ILE A 156 25.02 -10.37 9.97
N GLY A 157 24.15 -11.23 10.53
CA GLY A 157 24.31 -11.79 11.88
C GLY A 157 25.61 -12.58 12.01
N LEU A 158 25.92 -13.48 11.08
CA LEU A 158 27.15 -14.27 11.06
C LEU A 158 28.40 -13.37 10.96
N ASN A 159 28.39 -12.35 10.11
CA ASN A 159 29.50 -11.42 9.96
C ASN A 159 29.75 -10.57 11.21
N SER A 160 28.75 -10.39 12.07
CA SER A 160 28.86 -9.72 13.37
C SER A 160 29.26 -10.65 14.52
N GLY A 161 29.52 -11.93 14.22
CA GLY A 161 29.96 -12.94 15.19
C GLY A 161 28.85 -13.54 16.06
N SER A 162 27.58 -13.31 15.73
CA SER A 162 26.43 -13.84 16.46
C SER A 162 25.44 -14.52 15.49
N ALA A 163 25.29 -15.83 15.62
CA ALA A 163 24.22 -16.54 14.94
C ALA A 163 22.88 -16.16 15.59
N LEU A 164 21.91 -15.76 14.78
CA LEU A 164 20.56 -15.42 15.24
C LEU A 164 19.78 -16.70 15.61
N ASP A 165 18.97 -16.61 16.66
CA ASP A 165 17.97 -17.63 16.96
C ASP A 165 17.00 -17.75 15.75
N PRO A 166 16.64 -18.97 15.32
CA PRO A 166 15.74 -19.18 14.19
C PRO A 166 14.39 -18.45 14.32
N ALA A 167 13.83 -18.37 15.54
CA ALA A 167 12.57 -17.66 15.77
C ALA A 167 12.73 -16.15 15.57
N VAL A 168 13.81 -15.57 16.09
CA VAL A 168 14.13 -14.14 15.89
C VAL A 168 14.45 -13.83 14.43
N LEU A 169 15.13 -14.74 13.74
CA LEU A 169 15.40 -14.59 12.31
C LEU A 169 14.10 -14.59 11.50
N ASP A 170 13.13 -15.44 11.86
CA ASP A 170 11.82 -15.46 11.20
C ASP A 170 11.02 -14.19 11.46
N GLU A 171 11.00 -13.69 12.69
CA GLU A 171 10.33 -12.43 13.06
C GLU A 171 10.94 -11.23 12.31
N LEU A 172 12.28 -11.13 12.28
CA LEU A 172 12.98 -10.07 11.56
C LEU A 172 12.76 -10.16 10.06
N THR A 173 12.76 -11.37 9.50
CA THR A 173 12.48 -11.59 8.08
C THR A 173 11.09 -11.12 7.73
N GLN A 174 10.09 -11.47 8.54
CA GLN A 174 8.71 -11.02 8.35
C GLN A 174 8.59 -9.50 8.51
N ALA A 175 9.22 -8.93 9.52
CA ALA A 175 9.21 -7.50 9.75
C ALA A 175 9.88 -6.72 8.61
N CYS A 176 11.00 -7.22 8.06
CA CYS A 176 11.71 -6.61 6.94
C CYS A 176 11.03 -6.79 5.59
N SER A 177 10.02 -7.68 5.48
CA SER A 177 9.27 -7.88 4.24
C SER A 177 8.83 -6.54 3.66
N GLY A 178 9.11 -6.34 2.36
CA GLY A 178 8.78 -5.12 1.64
C GLY A 178 9.76 -3.96 1.78
N LEU A 179 10.81 -4.10 2.54
CA LEU A 179 11.93 -3.18 2.47
C LEU A 179 12.91 -3.57 1.35
N SER A 180 13.56 -2.58 0.75
CA SER A 180 14.68 -2.83 -0.15
C SER A 180 15.88 -3.40 0.64
N GLU A 181 16.74 -4.16 -0.04
CA GLU A 181 17.94 -4.73 0.57
C GLU A 181 18.81 -3.64 1.23
N MET A 182 18.94 -2.50 0.57
CA MET A 182 19.71 -1.36 1.10
C MET A 182 19.12 -0.85 2.43
N ARG A 183 17.80 -0.78 2.56
CA ARG A 183 17.17 -0.34 3.82
C ARG A 183 17.34 -1.35 4.94
N VAL A 184 17.22 -2.64 4.63
CA VAL A 184 17.48 -3.71 5.60
C VAL A 184 18.93 -3.63 6.09
N ARG A 185 19.90 -3.43 5.19
CA ARG A 185 21.31 -3.23 5.56
C ARG A 185 21.52 -1.99 6.43
N GLN A 186 20.80 -0.89 6.16
CA GLN A 186 20.87 0.34 6.98
C GLN A 186 20.33 0.12 8.39
N VAL A 187 19.19 -0.56 8.54
CA VAL A 187 18.64 -0.92 9.86
C VAL A 187 19.64 -1.80 10.61
N ALA A 188 20.12 -2.85 9.96
CA ALA A 188 21.11 -3.75 10.54
C ALA A 188 22.41 -3.03 10.95
N ALA A 189 22.91 -2.12 10.11
CA ALA A 189 24.10 -1.34 10.42
C ALA A 189 23.91 -0.44 11.67
N ARG A 190 22.71 0.17 11.82
CA ARG A 190 22.38 0.94 13.03
C ARG A 190 22.31 0.07 14.28
N ALA A 191 21.69 -1.12 14.17
CA ALA A 191 21.65 -2.08 15.28
C ALA A 191 23.05 -2.52 15.70
N LEU A 192 23.89 -2.89 14.74
CA LEU A 192 25.28 -3.27 14.99
C LEU A 192 26.10 -2.14 15.62
N ALA A 193 25.94 -0.90 15.14
CA ALA A 193 26.64 0.26 15.70
C ALA A 193 26.25 0.53 17.16
N ARG A 194 25.03 0.24 17.57
CA ARG A 194 24.54 0.46 18.93
C ARG A 194 24.92 -0.66 19.90
N ARG A 195 24.81 -1.91 19.48
CA ARG A 195 24.88 -3.07 20.38
C ARG A 195 25.88 -4.14 19.94
N GLY A 196 26.44 -4.03 18.75
CA GLY A 196 27.29 -5.05 18.17
C GLY A 196 26.56 -6.31 17.69
N SER A 197 25.22 -6.37 17.80
CA SER A 197 24.41 -7.51 17.40
C SER A 197 23.06 -7.06 16.85
N ILE A 198 22.41 -7.94 16.10
CA ILE A 198 21.01 -7.78 15.63
C ILE A 198 20.14 -8.71 16.46
N GLY A 199 18.92 -8.27 16.80
CA GLY A 199 18.00 -9.07 17.62
C GLY A 199 16.55 -8.61 17.54
N ALA A 200 15.67 -9.20 18.35
CA ALA A 200 14.26 -8.87 18.42
C ALA A 200 13.98 -7.40 18.77
N GLU A 201 14.92 -6.75 19.47
CA GLU A 201 14.79 -5.33 19.85
C GLU A 201 14.82 -4.40 18.63
N ASP A 202 15.31 -4.86 17.48
CA ASP A 202 15.37 -4.06 16.24
C ASP A 202 14.06 -4.02 15.48
N LEU A 203 13.05 -4.81 15.88
CA LEU A 203 11.72 -4.80 15.25
C LEU A 203 11.10 -3.40 15.26
N ALA A 204 11.26 -2.65 16.35
CA ALA A 204 10.77 -1.27 16.44
C ALA A 204 11.45 -0.34 15.43
N GLU A 205 12.74 -0.54 15.17
CA GLU A 205 13.50 0.24 14.20
C GLU A 205 13.15 -0.11 12.75
N VAL A 206 12.90 -1.40 12.47
CA VAL A 206 12.37 -1.85 11.18
C VAL A 206 11.01 -1.19 10.90
N LEU A 207 10.12 -1.16 11.88
CA LEU A 207 8.81 -0.51 11.75
C LEU A 207 8.96 1.00 11.50
N GLU A 208 9.89 1.66 12.18
CA GLU A 208 10.15 3.09 11.94
C GLU A 208 10.71 3.35 10.54
N GLU A 209 11.61 2.49 10.02
CA GLU A 209 12.09 2.58 8.65
C GLU A 209 10.95 2.40 7.62
N LYS A 210 10.03 1.47 7.88
CA LYS A 210 8.82 1.33 7.07
C LYS A 210 7.95 2.60 7.09
N ARG A 211 7.77 3.20 8.27
CA ARG A 211 7.04 4.49 8.40
C ARG A 211 7.69 5.60 7.60
N GLN A 212 9.02 5.69 7.63
CA GLN A 212 9.75 6.67 6.83
C GLN A 212 9.64 6.41 5.32
N ALA A 213 9.56 5.14 4.91
CA ALA A 213 9.31 4.81 3.52
C ALA A 213 7.93 5.30 3.04
N ILE A 214 6.90 5.15 3.88
CA ILE A 214 5.55 5.67 3.61
C ILE A 214 5.56 7.21 3.61
N ALA A 215 6.23 7.84 4.58
CA ALA A 215 6.29 9.30 4.69
C ALA A 215 6.91 9.98 3.46
N ARG A 216 7.71 9.25 2.67
CA ARG A 216 8.23 9.70 1.37
C ARG A 216 7.28 9.46 0.22
N SER A 217 6.23 8.67 0.42
CA SER A 217 5.18 8.48 -0.57
C SER A 217 4.34 9.75 -0.66
N GLU A 218 4.02 10.17 -1.88
CA GLU A 218 3.12 11.31 -2.10
C GLU A 218 1.66 10.94 -1.89
N VAL A 219 1.30 9.65 -1.93
CA VAL A 219 -0.09 9.17 -2.01
C VAL A 219 -0.53 8.32 -0.82
N LEU A 220 0.39 7.77 -0.02
CA LEU A 220 0.08 6.98 1.16
C LEU A 220 0.51 7.69 2.43
N GLU A 221 -0.35 7.63 3.44
CA GLU A 221 -0.10 8.16 4.77
C GLU A 221 -0.21 7.05 5.81
N PHE A 222 0.72 7.02 6.76
CA PHE A 222 0.63 6.12 7.91
C PHE A 222 -0.33 6.71 8.94
N CYS A 223 -1.42 6.01 9.24
CA CYS A 223 -2.37 6.45 10.26
C CYS A 223 -2.14 5.70 11.59
N ARG A 224 -2.15 6.46 12.69
CA ARG A 224 -2.23 5.86 14.02
C ARG A 224 -3.63 5.33 14.27
N SER A 225 -3.73 4.14 14.83
CA SER A 225 -4.98 3.55 15.28
C SER A 225 -4.91 3.32 16.79
N ASP A 226 -5.45 4.27 17.53
CA ASP A 226 -5.36 4.26 19.00
C ASP A 226 -6.50 3.46 19.64
N SER A 227 -7.61 3.24 18.92
CA SER A 227 -8.82 2.56 19.41
C SER A 227 -9.15 1.34 18.57
N GLY A 228 -9.50 0.23 19.23
CA GLY A 228 -9.97 -1.00 18.60
C GLY A 228 -11.49 -1.04 18.37
N THR A 229 -12.04 -2.22 18.13
CA THR A 229 -13.48 -2.41 17.87
C THR A 229 -14.37 -2.08 19.07
N GLU A 230 -13.81 -2.00 20.28
CA GLU A 230 -14.47 -1.52 21.48
C GLU A 230 -14.87 -0.04 21.41
N ALA A 231 -14.23 0.73 20.58
CA ALA A 231 -14.55 2.15 20.35
C ALA A 231 -15.73 2.35 19.39
N ILE A 232 -16.27 1.29 18.81
CA ILE A 232 -17.41 1.33 17.91
C ILE A 232 -18.66 0.92 18.68
N GLY A 233 -19.59 1.84 18.89
CA GLY A 233 -20.90 1.51 19.42
C GLY A 233 -21.74 0.81 18.33
N GLY A 234 -22.30 -0.38 18.61
CA GLY A 234 -23.10 -1.13 17.64
C GLY A 234 -22.30 -1.89 16.58
N HIS A 235 -22.91 -2.09 15.41
CA HIS A 235 -22.34 -2.80 14.24
C HIS A 235 -21.93 -4.26 14.53
N ASP A 236 -22.69 -5.01 15.28
CA ASP A 236 -22.34 -6.34 15.78
C ASP A 236 -22.21 -7.38 14.66
N SER A 237 -22.99 -7.26 13.58
CA SER A 237 -22.86 -8.12 12.40
C SER A 237 -21.51 -7.93 11.71
N LEU A 238 -21.09 -6.67 11.55
CA LEU A 238 -19.79 -6.33 10.98
C LEU A 238 -18.64 -6.79 11.88
N LYS A 239 -18.73 -6.56 13.20
CA LYS A 239 -17.72 -7.01 14.17
C LYS A 239 -17.52 -8.52 14.12
N SER A 240 -18.60 -9.29 14.13
CA SER A 240 -18.55 -10.75 14.04
C SER A 240 -17.91 -11.23 12.72
N TRP A 241 -18.25 -10.59 11.61
CA TRP A 241 -17.66 -10.88 10.32
C TRP A 241 -16.16 -10.59 10.28
N LEU A 242 -15.74 -9.45 10.80
CA LEU A 242 -14.33 -9.05 10.89
C LEU A 242 -13.51 -10.03 11.75
N GLN A 243 -14.06 -10.49 12.87
CA GLN A 243 -13.41 -11.46 13.75
C GLN A 243 -13.17 -12.80 13.03
N GLN A 244 -14.11 -13.25 12.20
CA GLN A 244 -13.94 -14.45 11.38
C GLN A 244 -12.85 -14.25 10.31
N ARG A 245 -12.77 -13.07 9.68
CA ARG A 245 -11.82 -12.75 8.61
C ARG A 245 -10.40 -12.57 9.12
N HIS A 246 -10.21 -12.06 10.33
CA HIS A 246 -8.89 -11.95 10.94
C HIS A 246 -8.15 -13.29 10.97
N ARG A 247 -8.84 -14.38 11.31
CA ARG A 247 -8.25 -15.73 11.36
C ARG A 247 -7.76 -16.23 9.99
N ALA A 248 -8.27 -15.71 8.89
CA ALA A 248 -7.88 -16.12 7.55
C ALA A 248 -6.46 -15.65 7.15
N PHE A 249 -5.82 -14.79 7.93
CA PHE A 249 -4.42 -14.40 7.74
C PHE A 249 -3.43 -15.36 8.40
N SER A 250 -3.89 -16.35 9.16
CA SER A 250 -3.03 -17.33 9.83
C SER A 250 -2.47 -18.39 8.87
N GLU A 251 -1.33 -18.97 9.24
CA GLU A 251 -0.74 -20.08 8.50
C GLU A 251 -1.65 -21.34 8.51
N GLU A 252 -2.42 -21.51 9.58
CA GLU A 252 -3.42 -22.59 9.69
C GLU A 252 -4.52 -22.43 8.61
N ALA A 253 -5.02 -21.22 8.41
CA ALA A 253 -6.01 -20.93 7.38
C ALA A 253 -5.45 -21.20 5.97
N ARG A 254 -4.18 -20.84 5.74
CA ARG A 254 -3.50 -21.10 4.48
C ARG A 254 -3.37 -22.60 4.21
N ARG A 255 -2.99 -23.39 5.22
CA ARG A 255 -2.94 -24.87 5.10
C ARG A 255 -4.31 -25.49 4.89
N PHE A 256 -5.35 -24.87 5.43
CA PHE A 256 -6.74 -25.27 5.21
C PHE A 256 -7.24 -24.95 3.80
N GLY A 257 -6.52 -24.14 3.02
CA GLY A 257 -6.88 -23.72 1.68
C GLY A 257 -7.79 -22.50 1.62
N LEU A 258 -7.90 -21.72 2.71
CA LEU A 258 -8.66 -20.46 2.69
C LEU A 258 -7.92 -19.39 1.89
N PRO A 259 -8.62 -18.68 0.98
CA PRO A 259 -8.05 -17.53 0.30
C PRO A 259 -7.85 -16.37 1.28
N LEU A 260 -6.84 -15.53 1.02
CA LEU A 260 -6.64 -14.31 1.79
C LEU A 260 -7.82 -13.35 1.60
N PRO A 261 -8.31 -12.72 2.67
CA PRO A 261 -9.34 -11.70 2.59
C PRO A 261 -8.87 -10.53 1.71
N ARG A 262 -9.74 -10.06 0.85
CA ARG A 262 -9.46 -8.96 -0.08
C ARG A 262 -9.75 -7.61 0.53
N GLY A 263 -10.92 -7.47 1.13
CA GLY A 263 -11.33 -6.22 1.74
C GLY A 263 -12.85 -6.10 1.94
N VAL A 264 -13.25 -4.97 2.48
CA VAL A 264 -14.63 -4.61 2.77
C VAL A 264 -14.94 -3.20 2.25
N LEU A 265 -16.13 -3.01 1.71
CA LEU A 265 -16.67 -1.70 1.37
C LEU A 265 -17.73 -1.32 2.43
N LEU A 266 -17.52 -0.18 3.08
CA LEU A 266 -18.40 0.39 4.10
C LEU A 266 -19.18 1.55 3.47
N VAL A 267 -20.47 1.37 3.27
CA VAL A 267 -21.35 2.38 2.68
C VAL A 267 -22.29 2.91 3.75
N GLY A 268 -22.52 4.20 3.80
CA GLY A 268 -23.44 4.79 4.77
C GLY A 268 -23.31 6.30 4.86
N PRO A 269 -24.25 6.98 5.49
CA PRO A 269 -24.21 8.44 5.63
C PRO A 269 -23.00 8.91 6.44
N GLN A 270 -22.70 10.20 6.39
CA GLN A 270 -21.62 10.77 7.20
C GLN A 270 -21.90 10.59 8.69
N GLY A 271 -20.86 10.44 9.49
CA GLY A 271 -20.99 10.31 10.94
C GLY A 271 -21.42 8.95 11.48
N THR A 272 -21.58 7.92 10.62
CA THR A 272 -21.93 6.53 11.06
C THR A 272 -20.73 5.68 11.46
N GLY A 273 -19.54 6.25 11.57
CA GLY A 273 -18.36 5.53 12.09
C GLY A 273 -17.54 4.77 11.06
N LYS A 274 -17.72 4.98 9.75
CA LYS A 274 -16.97 4.31 8.67
C LYS A 274 -15.44 4.42 8.84
N SER A 275 -14.94 5.63 9.00
CA SER A 275 -13.51 5.90 9.17
C SER A 275 -12.97 5.40 10.51
N LEU A 276 -13.81 5.42 11.57
CA LEU A 276 -13.49 4.83 12.86
C LEU A 276 -13.35 3.29 12.73
N THR A 277 -14.23 2.68 11.93
CA THR A 277 -14.18 1.23 11.66
C THR A 277 -12.87 0.83 10.98
N ALA A 278 -12.38 1.59 10.00
CA ALA A 278 -11.10 1.30 9.36
C ALA A 278 -9.93 1.31 10.37
N LYS A 279 -9.90 2.31 11.26
CA LYS A 279 -8.90 2.40 12.34
C LYS A 279 -9.03 1.23 13.33
N ALA A 280 -10.25 0.90 13.70
CA ALA A 280 -10.53 -0.19 14.64
C ALA A 280 -10.15 -1.57 14.09
N ILE A 281 -10.35 -1.83 12.81
CA ILE A 281 -9.90 -3.05 12.14
C ILE A 281 -8.38 -3.19 12.26
N ALA A 282 -7.63 -2.15 11.87
CA ALA A 282 -6.18 -2.17 11.92
C ALA A 282 -5.66 -2.42 13.34
N ARG A 283 -6.25 -1.76 14.34
CA ARG A 283 -5.88 -1.95 15.75
C ARG A 283 -6.18 -3.36 16.24
N SER A 284 -7.40 -3.85 16.00
CA SER A 284 -7.83 -5.17 16.48
C SER A 284 -7.06 -6.32 15.81
N TRP A 285 -6.59 -6.11 14.60
CA TRP A 285 -5.78 -7.09 13.86
C TRP A 285 -4.28 -6.90 14.07
N SER A 286 -3.88 -5.89 14.86
CA SER A 286 -2.46 -5.54 15.08
C SER A 286 -1.70 -5.30 13.77
N MET A 287 -2.37 -4.72 12.78
CA MET A 287 -1.82 -4.41 11.47
C MET A 287 -1.59 -2.92 11.30
N PRO A 288 -0.55 -2.49 10.57
CA PRO A 288 -0.36 -1.08 10.22
C PRO A 288 -1.54 -0.59 9.35
N LEU A 289 -1.94 0.66 9.57
CA LEU A 289 -2.98 1.34 8.79
C LEU A 289 -2.36 2.32 7.83
N LEU A 290 -2.58 2.09 6.54
CA LEU A 290 -2.19 2.97 5.45
C LEU A 290 -3.44 3.65 4.91
N ARG A 291 -3.45 4.98 4.84
CA ARG A 291 -4.52 5.75 4.19
C ARG A 291 -4.07 6.16 2.81
N LEU A 292 -4.89 5.89 1.81
CA LEU A 292 -4.72 6.38 0.45
C LEU A 292 -5.33 7.79 0.35
N ASP A 293 -4.51 8.77 -0.01
CA ASP A 293 -4.99 10.09 -0.43
C ASP A 293 -5.37 10.04 -1.91
N VAL A 294 -6.66 9.85 -2.13
CA VAL A 294 -7.23 9.74 -3.49
C VAL A 294 -7.04 11.03 -4.29
N GLY A 295 -7.09 12.19 -3.63
CA GLY A 295 -6.85 13.47 -4.28
C GLY A 295 -5.44 13.59 -4.85
N ARG A 296 -4.44 13.20 -4.09
CA ARG A 296 -3.03 13.18 -4.53
C ARG A 296 -2.76 12.13 -5.61
N LEU A 297 -3.49 11.02 -5.61
CA LEU A 297 -3.37 10.00 -6.64
C LEU A 297 -3.67 10.56 -8.03
N PHE A 298 -4.66 11.44 -8.14
CA PHE A 298 -5.09 12.06 -9.40
C PHE A 298 -4.46 13.44 -9.66
N ALA A 299 -3.71 14.01 -8.73
CA ALA A 299 -3.03 15.28 -8.92
C ALA A 299 -1.86 15.13 -9.93
N GLY A 300 -1.87 15.91 -11.00
CA GLY A 300 -0.75 16.00 -11.95
C GLY A 300 -1.10 15.70 -13.41
N LEU A 301 -0.05 15.61 -14.23
CA LEU A 301 -0.17 15.39 -15.67
C LEU A 301 -0.62 13.96 -16.01
N VAL A 302 -1.19 13.79 -17.19
CA VAL A 302 -1.60 12.49 -17.75
C VAL A 302 -0.40 11.51 -17.73
N GLY A 303 -0.63 10.31 -17.17
CA GLY A 303 0.42 9.29 -17.00
C GLY A 303 1.05 9.24 -15.61
N ALA A 304 1.13 10.36 -14.89
CA ALA A 304 1.66 10.37 -13.51
C ALA A 304 0.75 9.59 -12.52
N SER A 305 -0.56 9.63 -12.71
CA SER A 305 -1.53 8.91 -11.87
C SER A 305 -1.39 7.39 -11.97
N GLU A 306 -1.09 6.86 -13.15
CA GLU A 306 -0.86 5.42 -13.35
C GLU A 306 0.46 4.97 -12.69
N ALA A 307 1.51 5.80 -12.77
CA ALA A 307 2.78 5.54 -12.07
C ALA A 307 2.58 5.56 -10.56
N ARG A 308 1.91 6.58 -10.01
CA ARG A 308 1.58 6.68 -8.59
C ARG A 308 0.72 5.50 -8.11
N THR A 309 -0.18 5.00 -8.95
CA THR A 309 -0.98 3.81 -8.63
C THR A 309 -0.10 2.57 -8.48
N ARG A 310 0.85 2.36 -9.38
CA ARG A 310 1.82 1.25 -9.28
C ARG A 310 2.67 1.36 -8.03
N ASP A 311 3.18 2.56 -7.74
CA ASP A 311 3.99 2.83 -6.55
C ASP A 311 3.20 2.59 -5.27
N MET A 312 1.94 3.04 -5.22
CA MET A 312 1.02 2.80 -4.13
C MET A 312 0.82 1.30 -3.89
N ILE A 313 0.54 0.54 -4.95
CA ILE A 313 0.35 -0.91 -4.87
C ILE A 313 1.63 -1.58 -4.35
N GLN A 314 2.78 -1.28 -4.93
CA GLN A 314 4.07 -1.84 -4.50
C GLN A 314 4.36 -1.53 -3.03
N LEU A 315 4.10 -0.30 -2.60
CA LEU A 315 4.33 0.12 -1.22
C LEU A 315 3.35 -0.54 -0.25
N ALA A 316 2.07 -0.67 -0.63
CA ALA A 316 1.07 -1.38 0.18
C ALA A 316 1.42 -2.87 0.34
N GLU A 317 1.84 -3.53 -0.74
CA GLU A 317 2.31 -4.93 -0.70
C GLU A 317 3.59 -5.09 0.11
N ALA A 318 4.50 -4.14 -0.01
CA ALA A 318 5.71 -4.04 0.78
C ALA A 318 5.45 -3.93 2.29
N MET A 319 4.34 -3.31 2.65
CA MET A 319 3.92 -3.13 4.06
C MET A 319 3.06 -4.28 4.59
N ALA A 320 2.72 -5.25 3.75
CA ALA A 320 1.89 -6.38 4.15
C ALA A 320 2.56 -7.22 5.27
N PRO A 321 1.80 -7.76 6.25
CA PRO A 321 0.36 -7.60 6.37
C PRO A 321 -0.07 -6.21 6.83
N CYS A 322 -1.02 -5.56 6.13
CA CYS A 322 -1.49 -4.22 6.45
C CYS A 322 -2.96 -4.01 6.08
N VAL A 323 -3.56 -2.96 6.63
CA VAL A 323 -4.87 -2.45 6.23
C VAL A 323 -4.65 -1.23 5.34
N LEU A 324 -5.16 -1.28 4.11
CA LEU A 324 -5.20 -0.14 3.20
C LEU A 324 -6.57 0.51 3.25
N TRP A 325 -6.63 1.71 3.79
CA TRP A 325 -7.86 2.48 3.92
C TRP A 325 -7.99 3.48 2.77
N ILE A 326 -9.08 3.36 2.01
CA ILE A 326 -9.46 4.28 0.93
C ILE A 326 -10.70 5.03 1.40
N ASP A 327 -10.51 6.28 1.82
CA ASP A 327 -11.60 7.11 2.34
C ASP A 327 -12.34 7.80 1.20
N GLU A 328 -13.68 7.83 1.28
CA GLU A 328 -14.56 8.49 0.32
C GLU A 328 -14.21 8.13 -1.14
N ILE A 329 -14.20 6.81 -1.41
CA ILE A 329 -13.76 6.25 -2.71
C ILE A 329 -14.51 6.86 -3.90
N GLU A 330 -15.75 7.31 -3.71
CA GLU A 330 -16.58 7.99 -4.70
C GLU A 330 -15.96 9.30 -5.20
N LYS A 331 -15.22 10.02 -4.36
CA LYS A 331 -14.63 11.33 -4.74
C LYS A 331 -13.52 11.20 -5.78
N GLY A 332 -12.81 10.08 -5.80
CA GLY A 332 -11.74 9.87 -6.76
C GLY A 332 -12.14 9.10 -8.00
N PHE A 333 -13.14 8.23 -7.86
CA PHE A 333 -13.53 7.31 -8.93
C PHE A 333 -14.94 7.54 -9.46
N GLY A 334 -15.71 8.49 -8.87
CA GLY A 334 -17.10 8.79 -9.22
C GLY A 334 -17.33 9.86 -10.29
N GLY A 335 -16.29 10.41 -10.90
CA GLY A 335 -16.43 11.46 -11.91
C GLY A 335 -16.91 10.93 -13.26
N ASP A 336 -17.69 11.76 -14.01
CA ASP A 336 -18.23 11.45 -15.34
C ASP A 336 -17.18 11.22 -16.46
N GLY A 337 -15.90 11.07 -16.13
CA GLY A 337 -14.82 10.72 -17.06
C GLY A 337 -14.56 11.72 -18.21
N ARG A 338 -15.35 12.79 -18.28
CA ARG A 338 -15.29 13.77 -19.39
C ARG A 338 -14.22 14.83 -19.22
N SER A 339 -13.73 15.06 -17.99
CA SER A 339 -12.78 16.13 -17.68
C SER A 339 -11.32 15.68 -17.61
N ASP A 340 -11.03 14.37 -17.45
CA ASP A 340 -9.66 13.87 -17.21
C ASP A 340 -9.12 12.88 -18.27
N GLY A 341 -9.76 12.82 -19.46
CA GLY A 341 -9.31 11.94 -20.54
C GLY A 341 -9.38 10.44 -20.23
N GLY A 342 -10.21 10.02 -19.26
CA GLY A 342 -10.37 8.61 -18.88
C GLY A 342 -9.28 8.10 -17.92
N THR A 343 -8.45 8.97 -17.36
CA THR A 343 -7.38 8.60 -16.42
C THR A 343 -7.94 7.94 -15.18
N SER A 344 -9.02 8.50 -14.59
CA SER A 344 -9.68 7.93 -13.41
C SER A 344 -10.19 6.52 -13.66
N GLN A 345 -10.75 6.23 -14.84
CA GLN A 345 -11.21 4.88 -15.20
C GLN A 345 -10.06 3.88 -15.32
N ARG A 346 -8.92 4.27 -15.90
CA ARG A 346 -7.75 3.41 -16.03
C ARG A 346 -7.10 3.12 -14.67
N VAL A 347 -6.97 4.14 -13.81
CA VAL A 347 -6.49 3.99 -12.44
C VAL A 347 -7.41 3.06 -11.65
N LEU A 348 -8.73 3.26 -11.73
CA LEU A 348 -9.72 2.37 -11.10
C LEU A 348 -9.56 0.93 -11.60
N ALA A 349 -9.47 0.72 -12.91
CA ALA A 349 -9.30 -0.61 -13.49
C ALA A 349 -8.04 -1.31 -12.96
N ASN A 350 -6.92 -0.59 -12.85
CA ASN A 350 -5.67 -1.11 -12.30
C ASN A 350 -5.82 -1.52 -10.81
N VAL A 351 -6.44 -0.66 -10.00
CA VAL A 351 -6.69 -0.96 -8.58
C VAL A 351 -7.61 -2.17 -8.43
N LEU A 352 -8.69 -2.25 -9.21
CA LEU A 352 -9.65 -3.36 -9.18
C LEU A 352 -9.03 -4.68 -9.65
N THR A 353 -8.19 -4.64 -10.67
CA THR A 353 -7.45 -5.82 -11.15
C THR A 353 -6.49 -6.30 -10.07
N TRP A 354 -5.71 -5.39 -9.49
CA TRP A 354 -4.85 -5.72 -8.36
C TRP A 354 -5.63 -6.34 -7.20
N MET A 355 -6.75 -5.74 -6.76
CA MET A 355 -7.58 -6.29 -5.68
C MET A 355 -8.06 -7.72 -5.98
N ALA A 356 -8.35 -8.03 -7.24
CA ALA A 356 -8.81 -9.36 -7.65
C ALA A 356 -7.69 -10.41 -7.66
N GLU A 357 -6.48 -10.01 -8.02
CA GLU A 357 -5.35 -10.89 -8.33
C GLU A 357 -4.30 -10.95 -7.22
N LYS A 358 -4.30 -9.97 -6.29
CA LYS A 358 -3.28 -9.90 -5.24
C LYS A 358 -3.22 -11.17 -4.40
N SER A 359 -2.01 -11.62 -4.15
CA SER A 359 -1.67 -12.72 -3.22
C SER A 359 -1.05 -12.20 -1.92
N SER A 360 -0.80 -10.90 -1.83
CA SER A 360 -0.25 -10.22 -0.64
C SER A 360 -1.32 -10.03 0.43
N PRO A 361 -1.01 -10.17 1.72
CA PRO A 361 -1.95 -9.98 2.83
C PRO A 361 -2.24 -8.48 3.10
N VAL A 362 -2.72 -7.77 2.09
CA VAL A 362 -3.23 -6.40 2.19
C VAL A 362 -4.76 -6.46 2.27
N PHE A 363 -5.34 -5.97 3.37
CA PHE A 363 -6.78 -5.88 3.52
C PHE A 363 -7.28 -4.48 3.18
N VAL A 364 -8.12 -4.36 2.16
CA VAL A 364 -8.63 -3.07 1.70
C VAL A 364 -9.91 -2.71 2.45
N VAL A 365 -9.93 -1.55 3.10
CA VAL A 365 -11.14 -0.97 3.69
C VAL A 365 -11.48 0.29 2.92
N ALA A 366 -12.51 0.21 2.08
CA ALA A 366 -13.01 1.38 1.37
C ALA A 366 -14.25 1.94 2.08
N THR A 367 -14.40 3.26 2.09
CA THR A 367 -15.59 3.94 2.63
C THR A 367 -16.27 4.74 1.53
N ALA A 368 -17.61 4.81 1.58
CA ALA A 368 -18.41 5.63 0.68
C ALA A 368 -19.60 6.26 1.42
N ASN A 369 -19.92 7.51 1.09
CA ASN A 369 -21.07 8.22 1.66
C ASN A 369 -22.37 7.97 0.90
N GLY A 370 -22.27 7.58 -0.37
CA GLY A 370 -23.39 7.27 -1.25
C GLY A 370 -23.02 6.23 -2.29
N VAL A 371 -24.00 5.73 -3.00
CA VAL A 371 -23.82 4.67 -4.00
C VAL A 371 -23.96 5.16 -5.43
N ASP A 372 -24.59 6.31 -5.63
CA ASP A 372 -24.93 6.83 -6.96
C ASP A 372 -23.69 7.20 -7.78
N GLN A 373 -22.63 7.61 -7.10
CA GLN A 373 -21.36 7.97 -7.71
C GLN A 373 -20.34 6.83 -7.77
N LEU A 374 -20.69 5.65 -7.23
CA LEU A 374 -19.79 4.51 -7.25
C LEU A 374 -19.84 3.81 -8.61
N PRO A 375 -18.68 3.59 -9.25
CA PRO A 375 -18.61 2.78 -10.46
C PRO A 375 -19.20 1.38 -10.23
N PRO A 376 -20.07 0.88 -11.12
CA PRO A 376 -20.69 -0.45 -10.97
C PRO A 376 -19.67 -1.58 -10.81
N GLU A 377 -18.47 -1.39 -11.32
CA GLU A 377 -17.37 -2.34 -11.24
C GLU A 377 -16.94 -2.60 -9.79
N LEU A 378 -16.98 -1.58 -8.90
CA LEU A 378 -16.66 -1.72 -7.48
C LEU A 378 -17.63 -2.63 -6.74
N LEU A 379 -18.89 -2.65 -7.18
CA LEU A 379 -19.99 -3.38 -6.54
C LEU A 379 -20.06 -4.87 -6.97
N ARG A 380 -19.24 -5.27 -7.97
CA ARG A 380 -19.21 -6.66 -8.44
C ARG A 380 -18.49 -7.56 -7.44
N LYS A 381 -19.05 -8.77 -7.24
CA LYS A 381 -18.43 -9.83 -6.42
C LYS A 381 -17.03 -10.15 -6.91
N GLY A 382 -16.11 -10.41 -5.98
CA GLY A 382 -14.72 -10.74 -6.28
C GLY A 382 -13.74 -9.56 -6.20
N ARG A 383 -14.23 -8.35 -5.86
CA ARG A 383 -13.41 -7.17 -5.55
C ARG A 383 -13.31 -6.97 -4.03
N PHE A 384 -14.44 -6.76 -3.39
CA PHE A 384 -14.58 -6.83 -1.95
C PHE A 384 -15.17 -8.19 -1.56
N ASP A 385 -14.82 -8.67 -0.38
CA ASP A 385 -15.41 -9.90 0.18
C ASP A 385 -16.85 -9.65 0.60
N GLU A 386 -17.13 -8.42 1.09
CA GLU A 386 -18.47 -8.02 1.53
C GLU A 386 -18.65 -6.50 1.40
N ILE A 387 -19.91 -6.09 1.26
CA ILE A 387 -20.32 -4.68 1.32
C ILE A 387 -21.26 -4.54 2.50
N PHE A 388 -20.95 -3.62 3.42
CA PHE A 388 -21.78 -3.34 4.58
C PHE A 388 -22.43 -1.96 4.49
N LEU A 389 -23.73 -1.92 4.79
CA LEU A 389 -24.44 -0.68 5.07
C LEU A 389 -24.31 -0.35 6.55
N LEU A 390 -23.74 0.81 6.85
CA LEU A 390 -23.71 1.44 8.16
C LEU A 390 -24.85 2.48 8.19
N ASP A 391 -25.98 2.08 8.73
CA ASP A 391 -27.16 2.95 8.87
C ASP A 391 -27.04 3.85 10.10
N LEU A 392 -28.01 4.73 10.32
CA LEU A 392 -28.15 5.46 11.58
C LEU A 392 -28.36 4.50 12.75
N PRO A 393 -27.82 4.82 13.92
CA PRO A 393 -27.86 3.91 15.06
C PRO A 393 -29.29 3.70 15.59
N SER A 394 -29.59 2.43 15.91
CA SER A 394 -30.80 2.04 16.64
C SER A 394 -30.84 2.62 18.05
N GLU A 395 -31.92 2.51 18.77
CA GLU A 395 -32.07 3.00 20.15
C GLU A 395 -31.00 2.44 21.06
N SER A 396 -30.77 1.13 21.04
CA SER A 396 -29.74 0.46 21.84
C SER A 396 -28.31 0.88 21.47
N GLU A 397 -28.07 1.11 20.17
CA GLU A 397 -26.78 1.59 19.70
C GLU A 397 -26.55 3.06 20.08
N ARG A 398 -27.58 3.92 20.02
CA ARG A 398 -27.49 5.32 20.51
C ARG A 398 -27.12 5.36 21.99
N GLN A 399 -27.74 4.50 22.80
CA GLN A 399 -27.38 4.38 24.22
C GLN A 399 -25.91 4.01 24.38
N SER A 400 -25.46 2.95 23.71
CA SER A 400 -24.06 2.49 23.78
C SER A 400 -23.06 3.55 23.32
N ILE A 401 -23.39 4.33 22.29
CA ILE A 401 -22.54 5.41 21.79
C ILE A 401 -22.45 6.56 22.80
N LEU A 402 -23.57 6.97 23.39
CA LEU A 402 -23.59 8.01 24.42
C LEU A 402 -22.81 7.59 25.66
N GLU A 403 -23.00 6.36 26.14
CA GLU A 403 -22.22 5.79 27.26
C GLU A 403 -20.71 5.78 26.98
N LEU A 404 -20.33 5.38 25.77
CA LEU A 404 -18.94 5.36 25.35
C LEU A 404 -18.31 6.76 25.42
N HIS A 405 -18.95 7.78 24.83
CA HIS A 405 -18.43 9.14 24.81
C HIS A 405 -18.42 9.78 26.18
N LEU A 406 -19.43 9.52 27.02
CA LEU A 406 -19.45 9.94 28.43
C LEU A 406 -18.29 9.32 29.20
N LYS A 407 -18.09 8.00 29.10
CA LYS A 407 -17.01 7.30 29.78
C LYS A 407 -15.62 7.79 29.37
N GLN A 408 -15.44 8.10 28.09
CA GLN A 408 -14.16 8.61 27.59
C GLN A 408 -13.84 10.02 28.08
N ARG A 409 -14.84 10.90 28.14
CA ARG A 409 -14.65 12.35 28.42
C ARG A 409 -14.83 12.68 29.90
N ARG A 410 -15.73 11.99 30.58
CA ARG A 410 -16.07 12.21 32.01
C ARG A 410 -16.10 10.86 32.77
N PRO A 411 -14.93 10.22 32.94
CA PRO A 411 -14.86 8.97 33.72
C PRO A 411 -15.43 9.17 35.14
N GLY A 412 -16.39 8.35 35.52
CA GLY A 412 -17.03 8.42 36.84
C GLY A 412 -18.37 9.16 36.90
N VAL A 413 -18.79 9.82 35.81
CA VAL A 413 -20.13 10.37 35.68
C VAL A 413 -21.06 9.32 35.09
N THR A 414 -22.12 8.96 35.84
CA THR A 414 -23.19 8.05 35.41
C THR A 414 -24.51 8.84 35.38
N LEU A 415 -25.14 8.90 34.23
CA LEU A 415 -26.40 9.62 34.00
C LEU A 415 -27.46 8.66 33.46
N PRO A 416 -28.74 8.87 33.78
CA PRO A 416 -29.82 8.19 33.09
C PRO A 416 -29.87 8.69 31.66
N LEU A 417 -29.94 7.80 30.68
CA LEU A 417 -29.85 8.16 29.25
C LEU A 417 -31.15 7.88 28.49
N GLU A 418 -32.15 7.26 29.05
CA GLU A 418 -33.38 6.84 28.37
C GLU A 418 -34.06 8.02 27.66
N THR A 419 -34.20 9.14 28.37
CA THR A 419 -34.82 10.36 27.83
C THR A 419 -33.95 10.98 26.73
N VAL A 420 -32.62 10.99 26.93
CA VAL A 420 -31.64 11.53 25.97
C VAL A 420 -31.65 10.68 24.68
N VAL A 421 -31.63 9.36 24.82
CA VAL A 421 -31.64 8.41 23.69
C VAL A 421 -32.89 8.59 22.82
N SER A 422 -34.05 8.75 23.43
CA SER A 422 -35.31 9.04 22.73
C SER A 422 -35.27 10.38 22.01
N ARG A 423 -34.68 11.43 22.60
CA ARG A 423 -34.52 12.75 21.98
C ARG A 423 -33.54 12.76 20.82
N CYS A 424 -32.59 11.84 20.80
CA CYS A 424 -31.59 11.69 19.75
C CYS A 424 -32.04 10.74 18.62
N GLU A 425 -33.34 10.50 18.44
CA GLU A 425 -33.84 9.70 17.33
C GLU A 425 -33.38 10.30 15.99
N GLY A 426 -32.84 9.45 15.10
CA GLY A 426 -32.34 9.85 13.79
C GLY A 426 -30.99 10.57 13.79
N PHE A 427 -30.29 10.60 14.92
CA PHE A 427 -28.92 11.13 15.01
C PHE A 427 -27.92 10.10 14.53
N SER A 428 -26.87 10.60 13.84
CA SER A 428 -25.66 9.82 13.54
C SER A 428 -24.76 9.71 14.78
N GLY A 429 -23.78 8.78 14.75
CA GLY A 429 -22.79 8.65 15.83
C GLY A 429 -22.02 9.95 16.12
N ALA A 430 -21.68 10.71 15.07
CA ALA A 430 -21.00 11.98 15.23
C ALA A 430 -21.88 13.05 15.90
N GLU A 431 -23.17 13.05 15.62
CA GLU A 431 -24.12 13.98 16.26
C GLU A 431 -24.33 13.61 17.74
N LEU A 432 -24.31 12.32 18.08
CA LEU A 432 -24.34 11.87 19.48
C LEU A 432 -23.06 12.29 20.23
N GLU A 433 -21.90 12.18 19.61
CA GLU A 433 -20.65 12.72 20.16
C GLU A 433 -20.73 14.21 20.38
N GLN A 434 -21.22 14.95 19.39
CA GLN A 434 -21.39 16.41 19.48
C GLN A 434 -22.39 16.80 20.59
N THR A 435 -23.45 16.02 20.79
CA THR A 435 -24.40 16.24 21.88
C THR A 435 -23.71 16.16 23.26
N VAL A 436 -22.82 15.18 23.46
CA VAL A 436 -22.06 15.08 24.71
C VAL A 436 -21.11 16.26 24.88
N ILE A 437 -20.41 16.67 23.82
CA ILE A 437 -19.48 17.80 23.85
C ILE A 437 -20.22 19.09 24.20
N GLU A 438 -21.33 19.38 23.53
CA GLU A 438 -22.12 20.58 23.76
C GLU A 438 -22.70 20.63 25.17
N ALA A 439 -23.21 19.51 25.65
CA ALA A 439 -23.68 19.41 27.04
C ALA A 439 -22.57 19.69 28.07
N MET A 440 -21.33 19.22 27.79
CA MET A 440 -20.17 19.55 28.62
C MET A 440 -19.85 21.04 28.60
N HIS A 441 -19.98 21.71 27.46
CA HIS A 441 -19.80 23.17 27.36
C HIS A 441 -20.83 23.93 28.20
N LEU A 442 -22.10 23.48 28.18
CA LEU A 442 -23.18 24.09 28.99
C LEU A 442 -22.88 23.98 30.48
N ALA A 443 -22.53 22.76 30.95
CA ALA A 443 -22.20 22.50 32.35
C ALA A 443 -20.95 23.27 32.81
N PHE A 444 -19.91 23.30 31.96
CA PHE A 444 -18.67 24.03 32.25
C PHE A 444 -18.90 25.54 32.38
N ALA A 445 -19.71 26.12 31.51
CA ALA A 445 -20.06 27.55 31.58
C ALA A 445 -20.80 27.93 32.89
N GLU A 446 -21.53 26.99 33.47
CA GLU A 446 -22.24 27.15 34.75
C GLU A 446 -21.42 26.69 35.97
N HIS A 447 -20.12 26.34 35.77
CA HIS A 447 -19.19 25.87 36.82
C HIS A 447 -19.73 24.69 37.66
N ARG A 448 -20.43 23.75 37.01
CA ARG A 448 -20.99 22.56 37.66
C ARG A 448 -20.71 21.29 36.86
N GLU A 449 -21.05 20.14 37.48
CA GLU A 449 -20.94 18.86 36.82
C GLU A 449 -22.05 18.68 35.75
N LEU A 450 -21.74 17.86 34.74
CA LEU A 450 -22.64 17.48 33.65
C LEU A 450 -23.90 16.78 34.19
N SER A 451 -25.06 17.14 33.67
CA SER A 451 -26.35 16.57 34.03
C SER A 451 -27.14 16.07 32.81
N GLU A 452 -28.16 15.23 33.04
CA GLU A 452 -29.05 14.75 31.99
C GLU A 452 -29.74 15.94 31.27
N THR A 453 -30.10 16.99 32.00
CA THR A 453 -30.75 18.19 31.43
C THR A 453 -29.88 18.91 30.44
N ASP A 454 -28.55 18.87 30.58
CA ASP A 454 -27.62 19.45 29.63
C ASP A 454 -27.57 18.67 28.33
N LEU A 455 -27.58 17.34 28.42
CA LEU A 455 -27.65 16.46 27.25
C LEU A 455 -28.97 16.66 26.49
N ILE A 456 -30.10 16.75 27.18
CA ILE A 456 -31.40 16.99 26.57
C ILE A 456 -31.41 18.36 25.88
N ARG A 457 -30.86 19.40 26.53
CA ARG A 457 -30.76 20.73 25.96
C ARG A 457 -29.88 20.76 24.72
N ALA A 458 -28.74 20.14 24.77
CA ALA A 458 -27.81 20.01 23.63
C ALA A 458 -28.47 19.27 22.47
N ALA A 459 -29.10 18.11 22.72
CA ALA A 459 -29.81 17.34 21.71
C ALA A 459 -30.94 18.15 21.02
N SER A 460 -31.64 19.00 21.79
CA SER A 460 -32.74 19.81 21.27
C SER A 460 -32.27 20.93 20.33
N GLN A 461 -31.01 21.31 20.36
CA GLN A 461 -30.41 22.36 19.51
C GLN A 461 -29.85 21.82 18.19
N LEU A 462 -29.61 20.51 18.09
CA LEU A 462 -29.08 19.89 16.89
C LEU A 462 -30.22 19.45 15.97
N ILE A 463 -30.00 19.66 14.65
CA ILE A 463 -30.89 19.17 13.60
C ILE A 463 -30.36 17.82 13.12
N PRO A 464 -31.11 16.72 13.29
CA PRO A 464 -30.61 15.39 12.97
C PRO A 464 -30.37 15.18 11.47
N LEU A 465 -29.36 14.38 11.15
CA LEU A 465 -29.00 14.00 9.79
C LEU A 465 -30.17 13.32 9.05
N SER A 466 -31.01 12.62 9.77
CA SER A 466 -32.24 12.01 9.23
C SER A 466 -33.20 13.02 8.59
N ARG A 467 -33.14 14.31 8.98
CA ARG A 467 -33.91 15.39 8.37
C ARG A 467 -33.15 16.11 7.26
N THR A 468 -31.86 16.39 7.48
CA THR A 468 -31.03 17.16 6.53
C THR A 468 -30.64 16.35 5.30
N ALA A 469 -30.57 15.03 5.38
CA ALA A 469 -30.19 14.10 4.30
C ALA A 469 -31.21 12.98 4.06
N SER A 470 -32.50 13.28 4.27
CA SER A 470 -33.58 12.28 4.20
C SER A 470 -33.67 11.54 2.87
N GLU A 471 -33.49 12.24 1.72
CA GLU A 471 -33.53 11.66 0.39
C GLU A 471 -32.38 10.69 0.15
N SER A 472 -31.16 11.09 0.47
CA SER A 472 -29.96 10.25 0.33
C SER A 472 -30.03 9.01 1.22
N LEU A 473 -30.58 9.15 2.43
CA LEU A 473 -30.80 8.00 3.32
C LEU A 473 -31.84 7.02 2.76
N ALA A 474 -32.94 7.51 2.20
CA ALA A 474 -33.95 6.66 1.58
C ALA A 474 -33.39 5.89 0.38
N GLN A 475 -32.68 6.56 -0.52
CA GLN A 475 -32.01 5.93 -1.68
C GLN A 475 -31.02 4.85 -1.25
N LEU A 476 -30.21 5.12 -0.21
CA LEU A 476 -29.23 4.17 0.31
C LEU A 476 -29.90 2.91 0.89
N LYS A 477 -31.00 3.08 1.64
CA LYS A 477 -31.79 1.99 2.20
C LYS A 477 -32.45 1.16 1.13
N GLU A 478 -33.06 1.78 0.14
CA GLU A 478 -33.65 1.09 -1.01
C GLU A 478 -32.61 0.29 -1.80
N TRP A 479 -31.45 0.90 -2.06
CA TRP A 479 -30.36 0.22 -2.73
C TRP A 479 -29.88 -1.03 -1.96
N ALA A 480 -29.72 -0.93 -0.64
CA ALA A 480 -29.28 -2.02 0.21
C ALA A 480 -30.36 -3.13 0.35
N ALA A 481 -31.63 -2.75 0.41
CA ALA A 481 -32.77 -3.69 0.48
C ALA A 481 -32.85 -4.62 -0.75
N GLY A 482 -32.28 -4.22 -1.88
CA GLY A 482 -32.10 -5.06 -3.06
C GLY A 482 -31.07 -6.19 -2.92
N GLY A 483 -30.58 -6.50 -1.70
CA GLY A 483 -29.60 -7.56 -1.44
C GLY A 483 -28.18 -7.22 -1.87
N ARG A 484 -27.87 -5.93 -2.08
CA ARG A 484 -26.57 -5.44 -2.55
C ARG A 484 -25.57 -5.18 -1.44
N ALA A 485 -26.06 -4.98 -0.21
CA ALA A 485 -25.23 -4.79 0.98
C ALA A 485 -25.82 -5.52 2.17
N ARG A 486 -24.93 -5.94 3.07
CA ARG A 486 -25.29 -6.54 4.36
C ARG A 486 -25.40 -5.44 5.42
N GLN A 487 -26.39 -5.55 6.30
CA GLN A 487 -26.51 -4.61 7.42
C GLN A 487 -25.33 -4.81 8.40
N ALA A 488 -24.70 -3.71 8.82
CA ALA A 488 -23.61 -3.74 9.81
C ALA A 488 -24.13 -4.09 11.20
N SER A 489 -25.34 -3.66 11.52
CA SER A 489 -26.04 -3.93 12.77
C SER A 489 -26.93 -5.17 12.64
N ILE A 490 -27.15 -5.90 13.72
CA ILE A 490 -28.16 -6.95 13.77
C ILE A 490 -29.48 -6.23 14.01
N ALA A 491 -30.39 -6.29 13.03
CA ALA A 491 -31.73 -5.77 13.21
C ALA A 491 -32.34 -6.40 14.49
N GLY A 492 -32.75 -5.55 15.41
CA GLY A 492 -33.44 -6.00 16.61
C GLY A 492 -34.62 -6.92 16.21
N ARG A 493 -34.78 -8.06 16.86
CA ARG A 493 -35.82 -9.05 16.58
C ARG A 493 -37.24 -8.57 16.90
N ASN A 494 -37.48 -7.28 16.92
CA ASN A 494 -38.79 -6.69 17.19
C ASN A 494 -39.03 -5.53 16.24
N GLU A 495 -39.50 -5.85 15.05
CA GLU A 495 -40.40 -5.03 14.22
C GLU A 495 -40.77 -5.92 13.00
N ALA A 496 -41.65 -6.90 13.29
CA ALA A 496 -42.50 -7.56 12.32
C ALA A 496 -43.96 -7.27 12.67
#